data_f1ea105112d906440f1b131f2104ad86
#
_entry.id   f1ea105112d906440f1b131f2104ad86
#
_cell.length_a   1.000
_cell.length_b   1.000
_cell.length_c   1.000
_cell.angle_alpha   90.00
_cell.angle_beta   90.00
_cell.angle_gamma   90.00
#
_symmetry.space_group_name_H-M   'P 1'
#
loop_
_entity.id
_entity.type
_entity.pdbx_description
1 polymer ?
#
loop_
_entity_poly.entity_id
_entity_poly.type
_entity_poly.pdbx_seq_one_letter_code
_entity_poly.pdbx_strand_id
1 'polypeptide(L)'
;MIGIDPNTGLAYEGLSNYGHGLWPAPLMMRATFVLGPGDWEKLPTSGALREAQCVFREDYFDPVTRIRRGRFYDTGGIRTQPDFWWGHKHPVLPEETGQLNPQGQVQKLLLNFTPMYGIGQRFSDARDLMVVLGAQPAVTAWSLVAVERVGNDEDVVTLRARANFGYLPDLMEAVIPEAARERVKAAVAKVVDAAHRQSGIALVDLCRDALTVVLSEYLISQGRPDDLRAKE
;
A
#
# COMPACT_ATOMS: atom_id res chain seq x y z
N MET A 1 -10.18 10.21 -14.67
CA MET A 1 -8.87 10.74 -14.22
C MET A 1 -8.99 11.28 -12.82
N ILE A 2 -7.89 11.34 -12.08
CA ILE A 2 -7.82 12.02 -10.81
C ILE A 2 -6.76 13.14 -10.89
N GLY A 3 -7.14 14.31 -10.41
CA GLY A 3 -6.25 15.47 -10.26
C GLY A 3 -5.93 15.68 -8.78
N ILE A 4 -4.68 15.89 -8.43
CA ILE A 4 -4.25 16.13 -7.05
C ILE A 4 -3.63 17.51 -6.96
N ASP A 5 -4.16 18.35 -6.06
CA ASP A 5 -3.55 19.63 -5.77
C ASP A 5 -2.21 19.43 -5.05
N PRO A 6 -1.09 19.87 -5.64
CA PRO A 6 0.24 19.63 -5.07
C PRO A 6 0.48 20.36 -3.74
N ASN A 7 -0.30 21.39 -3.43
CA ASN A 7 -0.13 22.20 -2.24
C ASN A 7 -0.99 21.71 -1.07
N THR A 8 -2.24 21.32 -1.37
CA THR A 8 -3.22 20.93 -0.34
C THR A 8 -3.37 19.41 -0.21
N GLY A 9 -2.95 18.64 -1.23
CA GLY A 9 -3.17 17.20 -1.30
C GLY A 9 -4.61 16.80 -1.60
N LEU A 10 -5.52 17.77 -1.82
CA LEU A 10 -6.92 17.50 -2.14
C LEU A 10 -7.06 16.87 -3.52
N ALA A 11 -7.96 15.90 -3.62
CA ALA A 11 -8.21 15.17 -4.84
C ALA A 11 -9.49 15.65 -5.55
N TYR A 12 -9.41 15.67 -6.86
CA TYR A 12 -10.50 16.02 -7.78
C TYR A 12 -10.66 14.87 -8.78
N GLU A 13 -11.88 14.46 -9.03
CA GLU A 13 -12.18 13.41 -10.01
C GLU A 13 -12.96 13.98 -11.18
N GLY A 14 -12.63 13.56 -12.39
CA GLY A 14 -13.31 14.01 -13.57
C GLY A 14 -12.67 13.57 -14.89
N LEU A 15 -12.99 14.29 -15.92
CA LEU A 15 -12.39 14.16 -17.25
C LEU A 15 -11.27 15.18 -17.41
N SER A 16 -10.47 15.03 -18.46
CA SER A 16 -9.39 15.95 -18.79
C SER A 16 -9.84 17.42 -18.67
N ASN A 17 -9.12 18.16 -17.85
CA ASN A 17 -9.32 19.60 -17.61
C ASN A 17 -10.65 20.02 -16.92
N TYR A 18 -11.43 19.06 -16.42
CA TYR A 18 -12.65 19.34 -15.68
C TYR A 18 -12.86 18.27 -14.58
N GLY A 19 -13.15 18.71 -13.34
CA GLY A 19 -13.40 17.78 -12.24
C GLY A 19 -14.11 18.39 -11.06
N HIS A 20 -14.55 17.50 -10.19
CA HIS A 20 -15.20 17.83 -8.91
C HIS A 20 -14.29 17.42 -7.75
N GLY A 21 -14.21 18.26 -6.73
CA GLY A 21 -13.53 17.91 -5.48
C GLY A 21 -14.16 16.69 -4.82
N LEU A 22 -13.33 15.75 -4.41
CA LEU A 22 -13.79 14.54 -3.73
C LEU A 22 -13.99 14.82 -2.23
N TRP A 23 -15.21 14.62 -1.75
CA TRP A 23 -15.53 14.76 -0.34
C TRP A 23 -16.48 13.64 0.13
N PRO A 24 -16.18 12.97 1.26
CA PRO A 24 -14.96 13.08 2.06
C PRO A 24 -13.72 12.76 1.25
N ALA A 25 -12.59 13.39 1.62
CA ALA A 25 -11.34 13.23 0.90
C ALA A 25 -10.86 11.77 0.99
N PRO A 26 -10.65 11.08 -0.15
CA PRO A 26 -10.15 9.71 -0.13
C PRO A 26 -8.70 9.68 0.35
N LEU A 27 -8.31 8.60 0.99
CA LEU A 27 -6.90 8.36 1.28
C LEU A 27 -6.17 8.04 -0.03
N MET A 28 -5.18 8.88 -0.34
CA MET A 28 -4.32 8.72 -1.51
C MET A 28 -2.91 8.36 -1.04
N MET A 29 -2.34 7.31 -1.59
CA MET A 29 -1.01 6.83 -1.23
C MET A 29 -0.18 6.62 -2.48
N ARG A 30 1.11 6.95 -2.40
CA ARG A 30 2.08 6.53 -3.41
C ARG A 30 2.08 5.00 -3.46
N ALA A 31 2.07 4.42 -4.66
CA ALA A 31 2.12 2.98 -4.89
C ALA A 31 3.36 2.62 -5.70
N THR A 32 4.00 1.51 -5.35
CA THR A 32 5.14 0.94 -6.08
C THR A 32 4.92 -0.55 -6.24
N PHE A 33 4.94 -1.04 -7.47
CA PHE A 33 4.88 -2.47 -7.76
C PHE A 33 6.27 -3.06 -7.60
N VAL A 34 6.37 -4.15 -6.82
CA VAL A 34 7.61 -4.87 -6.57
C VAL A 34 7.56 -6.18 -7.34
N LEU A 35 8.34 -6.26 -8.41
CA LEU A 35 8.39 -7.41 -9.32
C LEU A 35 9.57 -8.35 -9.00
N GLY A 36 10.55 -7.86 -8.24
CA GLY A 36 11.72 -8.64 -7.88
C GLY A 36 12.47 -8.08 -6.67
N PRO A 37 13.44 -8.83 -6.13
CA PRO A 37 14.19 -8.45 -4.94
C PRO A 37 14.88 -7.08 -5.03
N GLY A 38 15.41 -6.72 -6.20
CA GLY A 38 16.11 -5.44 -6.39
C GLY A 38 15.21 -4.20 -6.40
N ASP A 39 13.89 -4.37 -6.43
CA ASP A 39 12.96 -3.25 -6.38
C ASP A 39 12.77 -2.71 -4.97
N TRP A 40 13.06 -3.51 -3.95
CA TRP A 40 13.05 -3.08 -2.55
C TRP A 40 14.08 -1.97 -2.27
N GLU A 41 15.24 -2.03 -2.91
CA GLU A 41 16.29 -1.02 -2.75
C GLU A 41 15.93 0.31 -3.44
N LYS A 42 14.97 0.25 -4.38
CA LYS A 42 14.51 1.41 -5.16
C LYS A 42 13.24 2.04 -4.61
N LEU A 43 12.78 1.59 -3.44
CA LEU A 43 11.58 2.18 -2.83
C LEU A 43 11.76 3.67 -2.61
N PRO A 44 10.69 4.46 -2.86
CA PRO A 44 10.76 5.90 -2.72
C PRO A 44 11.04 6.31 -1.27
N THR A 45 11.83 7.35 -1.11
CA THR A 45 12.11 7.98 0.19
C THR A 45 11.20 9.17 0.47
N SER A 46 10.48 9.65 -0.55
CA SER A 46 9.51 10.74 -0.43
C SER A 46 8.09 10.25 -0.67
N GLY A 47 7.19 10.52 0.26
CA GLY A 47 5.76 10.26 0.15
C GLY A 47 5.00 11.30 -0.69
N ALA A 48 5.69 12.33 -1.18
CA ALA A 48 5.06 13.40 -1.94
C ALA A 48 4.45 12.87 -3.26
N LEU A 49 3.15 13.07 -3.43
CA LEU A 49 2.41 12.56 -4.60
C LEU A 49 2.90 13.20 -5.92
N ARG A 50 3.49 14.41 -5.87
CA ARG A 50 4.12 15.05 -7.05
C ARG A 50 5.29 14.26 -7.64
N GLU A 51 5.87 13.35 -6.86
CA GLU A 51 6.98 12.49 -7.30
C GLU A 51 6.52 11.07 -7.59
N ALA A 52 5.24 10.80 -7.40
CA ALA A 52 4.67 9.48 -7.62
C ALA A 52 4.45 9.23 -9.12
N GLN A 53 4.82 8.05 -9.59
CA GLN A 53 4.43 7.55 -10.91
C GLN A 53 3.11 6.81 -10.86
N CYS A 54 2.79 6.22 -9.71
CA CYS A 54 1.54 5.53 -9.45
C CYS A 54 1.03 5.91 -8.07
N VAL A 55 -0.28 6.09 -7.97
CA VAL A 55 -0.99 6.34 -6.71
C VAL A 55 -2.10 5.32 -6.52
N PHE A 56 -2.31 4.92 -5.29
CA PHE A 56 -3.45 4.11 -4.86
C PHE A 56 -4.47 5.01 -4.19
N ARG A 57 -5.69 5.01 -4.70
CA ARG A 57 -6.85 5.61 -4.05
C ARG A 57 -7.59 4.54 -3.28
N GLU A 58 -7.68 4.71 -1.97
CA GLU A 58 -8.44 3.82 -1.13
C GLU A 58 -9.93 4.14 -1.21
N ASP A 59 -10.74 3.13 -1.53
CA ASP A 59 -12.19 3.20 -1.47
C ASP A 59 -12.72 2.57 -0.16
N TYR A 60 -12.01 1.57 0.37
CA TYR A 60 -12.38 0.85 1.57
C TYR A 60 -11.18 0.21 2.26
N PHE A 61 -11.16 0.22 3.59
CA PHE A 61 -10.19 -0.48 4.42
C PHE A 61 -10.87 -1.21 5.57
N ASP A 62 -10.61 -2.52 5.68
CA ASP A 62 -10.99 -3.32 6.84
C ASP A 62 -9.74 -3.58 7.70
N PRO A 63 -9.65 -2.98 8.89
CA PRO A 63 -8.49 -3.17 9.77
C PRO A 63 -8.43 -4.57 10.40
N VAL A 64 -9.55 -5.29 10.47
CA VAL A 64 -9.61 -6.63 11.08
C VAL A 64 -9.04 -7.68 10.13
N THR A 65 -9.51 -7.70 8.90
CA THR A 65 -9.03 -8.62 7.86
C THR A 65 -7.78 -8.10 7.16
N ARG A 66 -7.41 -6.82 7.40
CA ARG A 66 -6.31 -6.11 6.74
C ARG A 66 -6.44 -6.15 5.22
N ILE A 67 -7.65 -5.89 4.75
CA ILE A 67 -7.95 -5.79 3.33
C ILE A 67 -8.19 -4.34 2.98
N ARG A 68 -7.57 -3.88 1.89
CA ARG A 68 -7.85 -2.62 1.23
C ARG A 68 -8.49 -2.88 -0.11
N ARG A 69 -9.48 -2.08 -0.46
CA ARG A 69 -10.02 -2.03 -1.82
C ARG A 69 -9.85 -0.61 -2.36
N GLY A 70 -9.58 -0.52 -3.64
CA GLY A 70 -9.37 0.78 -4.26
C GLY A 70 -8.94 0.66 -5.72
N ARG A 71 -8.37 1.75 -6.22
CA ARG A 71 -7.95 1.87 -7.62
C ARG A 71 -6.54 2.41 -7.72
N PHE A 72 -5.83 1.94 -8.73
CA PHE A 72 -4.55 2.53 -9.08
C PHE A 72 -4.72 3.54 -10.21
N TYR A 73 -3.96 4.61 -10.11
CA TYR A 73 -3.84 5.64 -11.12
C TYR A 73 -2.37 5.86 -11.42
N ASP A 74 -2.01 5.99 -12.68
CA ASP A 74 -0.64 6.21 -13.10
C ASP A 74 -0.48 7.46 -13.98
N THR A 75 0.76 7.82 -14.21
CA THR A 75 1.14 8.96 -15.07
C THR A 75 1.39 8.56 -16.52
N GLY A 76 1.14 7.28 -16.86
CA GLY A 76 1.48 6.75 -18.19
C GLY A 76 2.99 6.67 -18.45
N GLY A 77 3.82 6.63 -17.41
CA GLY A 77 5.28 6.56 -17.50
C GLY A 77 5.96 7.91 -17.70
N ILE A 78 5.21 8.99 -17.79
CA ILE A 78 5.73 10.36 -17.88
C ILE A 78 5.66 10.98 -16.49
N ARG A 79 6.67 11.76 -16.11
CA ARG A 79 6.62 12.50 -14.85
C ARG A 79 5.39 13.41 -14.83
N THR A 80 4.54 13.28 -13.83
CA THR A 80 3.38 14.12 -13.64
C THR A 80 3.78 15.60 -13.62
N GLN A 81 3.22 16.36 -14.54
CA GLN A 81 3.28 17.82 -14.51
C GLN A 81 1.90 18.37 -14.13
N PRO A 82 1.86 19.44 -13.35
CA PRO A 82 0.60 20.11 -13.07
C PRO A 82 -0.03 20.64 -14.35
N ASP A 83 -1.34 20.43 -14.49
CA ASP A 83 -2.12 20.93 -15.60
C ASP A 83 -3.35 21.69 -15.10
N PHE A 84 -3.88 22.60 -15.90
CA PHE A 84 -5.02 23.43 -15.53
C PHE A 84 -6.33 22.66 -15.65
N TRP A 85 -7.06 22.64 -14.53
CA TRP A 85 -8.40 22.07 -14.42
C TRP A 85 -9.41 23.14 -14.06
N TRP A 86 -10.60 23.02 -14.62
CA TRP A 86 -11.77 23.75 -14.16
C TRP A 86 -12.57 22.88 -13.19
N GLY A 87 -12.92 23.39 -12.04
CA GLY A 87 -13.69 22.64 -11.06
C GLY A 87 -14.46 23.56 -10.11
N HIS A 88 -15.52 23.04 -9.52
CA HIS A 88 -16.20 23.77 -8.45
C HIS A 88 -15.29 23.94 -7.24
N LYS A 89 -15.56 24.98 -6.45
CA LYS A 89 -14.86 25.18 -5.19
C LYS A 89 -14.90 23.90 -4.34
N HIS A 90 -13.77 23.57 -3.74
CA HIS A 90 -13.73 22.40 -2.89
C HIS A 90 -14.51 22.67 -1.59
N PRO A 91 -15.33 21.73 -1.08
CA PRO A 91 -16.13 21.95 0.13
C PRO A 91 -15.32 22.35 1.37
N VAL A 92 -14.05 21.93 1.44
CA VAL A 92 -13.12 22.25 2.54
C VAL A 92 -12.40 23.58 2.35
N LEU A 93 -12.41 24.16 1.14
CA LEU A 93 -11.75 25.42 0.81
C LEU A 93 -12.79 26.47 0.36
N PRO A 94 -13.70 26.92 1.23
CA PRO A 94 -14.77 27.84 0.84
C PRO A 94 -14.26 29.21 0.37
N GLU A 95 -13.09 29.63 0.84
CA GLU A 95 -12.46 30.91 0.49
C GLU A 95 -11.50 30.82 -0.70
N GLU A 96 -11.61 29.76 -1.47
CA GLU A 96 -10.79 29.57 -2.65
C GLU A 96 -10.98 30.74 -3.63
N THR A 97 -9.97 31.62 -3.67
CA THR A 97 -9.94 32.77 -4.55
C THR A 97 -9.23 32.38 -5.83
N GLY A 98 -9.94 32.33 -6.91
CA GLY A 98 -9.40 32.04 -8.23
C GLY A 98 -10.23 32.75 -9.28
N GLN A 99 -9.72 32.78 -10.51
CA GLN A 99 -10.48 33.26 -11.63
C GLN A 99 -11.68 32.33 -11.86
N LEU A 100 -12.88 32.89 -11.73
CA LEU A 100 -14.14 32.20 -11.99
C LEU A 100 -14.47 32.29 -13.48
N ASN A 101 -14.82 31.16 -14.07
CA ASN A 101 -15.44 31.15 -15.37
C ASN A 101 -16.94 31.51 -15.28
N PRO A 102 -17.66 31.74 -16.40
CA PRO A 102 -19.08 32.04 -16.39
C PRO A 102 -19.96 30.97 -15.71
N GLN A 103 -19.47 29.74 -15.58
CA GLN A 103 -20.13 28.62 -14.91
C GLN A 103 -19.84 28.57 -13.39
N GLY A 104 -19.12 29.55 -12.85
CA GLY A 104 -18.76 29.61 -11.43
C GLY A 104 -17.69 28.62 -11.00
N GLN A 105 -16.90 28.13 -11.96
CA GLN A 105 -15.80 27.21 -11.69
C GLN A 105 -14.49 27.96 -11.49
N VAL A 106 -13.64 27.42 -10.63
CA VAL A 106 -12.29 27.94 -10.33
C VAL A 106 -11.26 27.17 -11.15
N GLN A 107 -10.29 27.89 -11.68
CA GLN A 107 -9.13 27.28 -12.32
C GLN A 107 -8.15 26.75 -11.24
N LYS A 108 -7.74 25.50 -11.39
CA LYS A 108 -6.82 24.81 -10.47
C LYS A 108 -5.65 24.23 -11.23
N LEU A 109 -4.51 24.16 -10.57
CA LEU A 109 -3.34 23.50 -11.10
C LEU A 109 -3.17 22.16 -10.40
N LEU A 110 -3.47 21.05 -11.07
CA LEU A 110 -3.55 19.73 -10.50
C LEU A 110 -2.54 18.76 -11.16
N LEU A 111 -1.97 17.86 -10.36
CA LEU A 111 -1.18 16.74 -10.87
C LEU A 111 -2.14 15.69 -11.43
N ASN A 112 -1.95 15.30 -12.67
CA ASN A 112 -2.84 14.39 -13.39
C ASN A 112 -2.40 12.95 -13.28
N PHE A 113 -3.36 12.08 -12.94
CA PHE A 113 -3.18 10.64 -12.96
C PHE A 113 -4.37 9.99 -13.69
N THR A 114 -4.06 9.04 -14.55
CA THR A 114 -5.07 8.28 -15.31
C THR A 114 -5.37 6.96 -14.62
N PRO A 115 -6.62 6.46 -14.66
CA PRO A 115 -6.93 5.15 -14.14
C PRO A 115 -6.03 4.09 -14.78
N MET A 116 -5.42 3.25 -13.95
CA MET A 116 -4.69 2.09 -14.43
C MET A 116 -5.69 0.97 -14.68
N TYR A 117 -5.80 0.54 -15.95
CA TYR A 117 -6.65 -0.57 -16.34
C TYR A 117 -5.83 -1.72 -16.92
N GLY A 118 -6.43 -2.91 -16.96
CA GLY A 118 -5.76 -4.09 -17.49
C GLY A 118 -4.66 -4.60 -16.56
N ILE A 119 -4.75 -4.36 -15.26
CA ILE A 119 -3.75 -4.78 -14.27
C ILE A 119 -3.52 -6.27 -14.36
N GLY A 120 -4.57 -7.07 -14.46
CA GLY A 120 -4.48 -8.51 -14.62
C GLY A 120 -3.81 -8.98 -15.93
N GLN A 121 -3.80 -8.12 -16.95
CA GLN A 121 -3.12 -8.39 -18.24
C GLN A 121 -1.68 -7.88 -18.24
N ARG A 122 -1.43 -6.73 -17.60
CA ARG A 122 -0.08 -6.14 -17.49
C ARG A 122 0.87 -7.02 -16.67
N PHE A 123 0.31 -7.67 -15.66
CA PHE A 123 1.04 -8.58 -14.78
C PHE A 123 0.46 -9.98 -15.01
N SER A 124 1.05 -10.73 -15.92
CA SER A 124 0.58 -12.06 -16.36
C SER A 124 0.41 -13.08 -15.24
N ASP A 125 0.97 -12.81 -14.06
CA ASP A 125 0.76 -13.51 -12.79
C ASP A 125 0.41 -12.49 -11.69
N ALA A 126 -0.72 -11.78 -11.89
CA ALA A 126 -1.19 -10.79 -10.92
C ALA A 126 -1.52 -11.40 -9.53
N ARG A 127 -1.61 -12.72 -9.43
CA ARG A 127 -1.71 -13.40 -8.14
C ARG A 127 -0.39 -13.25 -7.41
N ASP A 128 -0.48 -12.70 -6.19
CA ASP A 128 0.65 -12.39 -5.32
C ASP A 128 1.56 -11.24 -5.78
N LEU A 129 1.17 -10.47 -6.80
CA LEU A 129 1.85 -9.24 -7.14
C LEU A 129 1.96 -8.37 -5.88
N MET A 130 3.20 -8.04 -5.55
CA MET A 130 3.44 -7.22 -4.38
C MET A 130 3.34 -5.74 -4.71
N VAL A 131 2.59 -5.03 -3.88
CA VAL A 131 2.44 -3.58 -3.93
C VAL A 131 2.92 -2.99 -2.61
N VAL A 132 3.79 -2.01 -2.70
CA VAL A 132 4.22 -1.21 -1.55
C VAL A 132 3.47 0.12 -1.58
N LEU A 133 2.78 0.43 -0.49
CA LEU A 133 2.09 1.71 -0.31
C LEU A 133 2.88 2.59 0.65
N GLY A 134 3.05 3.87 0.28
CA GLY A 134 3.81 4.85 1.04
C GLY A 134 5.23 5.07 0.52
N ALA A 135 6.09 5.57 1.39
CA ALA A 135 7.51 5.81 1.15
C ALA A 135 8.32 5.51 2.41
N GLN A 136 9.60 5.21 2.26
CA GLN A 136 10.48 4.95 3.40
C GLN A 136 10.54 6.17 4.35
N PRO A 137 10.60 5.96 5.66
CA PRO A 137 10.59 4.67 6.37
C PRO A 137 9.18 4.08 6.61
N ALA A 138 8.11 4.78 6.24
CA ALA A 138 6.72 4.40 6.52
C ALA A 138 6.06 3.72 5.32
N VAL A 139 6.56 2.55 4.94
CA VAL A 139 5.99 1.72 3.87
C VAL A 139 5.17 0.57 4.43
N THR A 140 4.16 0.14 3.69
CA THR A 140 3.39 -1.07 3.97
C THR A 140 3.32 -1.95 2.73
N ALA A 141 3.54 -3.25 2.90
CA ALA A 141 3.54 -4.23 1.81
C ALA A 141 2.21 -4.98 1.73
N TRP A 142 1.71 -5.13 0.52
CA TRP A 142 0.41 -5.70 0.21
C TRP A 142 0.53 -6.70 -0.93
N SER A 143 -0.25 -7.78 -0.88
CA SER A 143 -0.44 -8.68 -2.01
C SER A 143 -1.72 -8.31 -2.75
N LEU A 144 -1.66 -8.21 -4.06
CA LEU A 144 -2.82 -8.10 -4.92
C LEU A 144 -3.53 -9.46 -4.95
N VAL A 145 -4.75 -9.54 -4.42
CA VAL A 145 -5.49 -10.81 -4.32
C VAL A 145 -6.65 -10.89 -5.30
N ALA A 146 -7.17 -9.77 -5.76
CA ALA A 146 -8.21 -9.72 -6.78
C ALA A 146 -8.14 -8.44 -7.61
N VAL A 147 -8.52 -8.56 -8.87
CA VAL A 147 -8.76 -7.44 -9.79
C VAL A 147 -10.13 -7.63 -10.39
N GLU A 148 -11.01 -6.67 -10.20
CA GLU A 148 -12.37 -6.66 -10.70
C GLU A 148 -12.51 -5.53 -11.72
N ARG A 149 -12.89 -5.85 -12.96
CA ARG A 149 -13.18 -4.80 -13.94
C ARG A 149 -14.57 -4.26 -13.69
N VAL A 150 -14.64 -2.97 -13.42
CA VAL A 150 -15.90 -2.22 -13.32
C VAL A 150 -16.10 -1.46 -14.62
N GLY A 151 -17.33 -1.17 -14.99
CA GLY A 151 -17.61 -0.45 -16.24
C GLY A 151 -16.70 0.78 -16.45
N ASN A 152 -16.54 1.21 -17.69
CA ASN A 152 -15.68 2.33 -18.10
C ASN A 152 -14.16 2.09 -17.99
N ASP A 153 -13.71 0.84 -18.18
CA ASP A 153 -12.29 0.48 -18.19
C ASP A 153 -11.53 0.82 -16.89
N GLU A 154 -12.21 0.77 -15.75
CA GLU A 154 -11.58 0.89 -14.44
C GLU A 154 -11.43 -0.48 -13.78
N ASP A 155 -10.25 -0.73 -13.23
CA ASP A 155 -9.98 -1.89 -12.40
C ASP A 155 -10.07 -1.51 -10.91
N VAL A 156 -10.95 -2.20 -10.17
CA VAL A 156 -10.95 -2.18 -8.71
C VAL A 156 -10.10 -3.33 -8.21
N VAL A 157 -9.17 -3.02 -7.35
CA VAL A 157 -8.24 -4.01 -6.79
C VAL A 157 -8.54 -4.28 -5.34
N THR A 158 -8.32 -5.53 -4.94
CA THR A 158 -8.32 -5.95 -3.54
C THR A 158 -6.90 -6.30 -3.13
N LEU A 159 -6.40 -5.61 -2.12
CA LEU A 159 -5.09 -5.78 -1.54
C LEU A 159 -5.22 -6.41 -0.15
N ARG A 160 -4.44 -7.43 0.13
CA ARG A 160 -4.30 -8.02 1.45
C ARG A 160 -2.93 -7.69 2.02
N ALA A 161 -2.89 -7.18 3.27
CA ALA A 161 -1.62 -6.91 3.92
C ALA A 161 -0.76 -8.17 3.98
N ARG A 162 0.49 -8.04 3.60
CA ARG A 162 1.48 -9.10 3.84
C ARG A 162 1.79 -9.12 5.33
N ALA A 163 1.92 -10.33 5.85
CA ALA A 163 2.29 -10.57 7.24
C ALA A 163 3.64 -9.93 7.58
N ASN A 164 4.52 -9.83 6.59
CA ASN A 164 5.83 -9.23 6.72
C ASN A 164 5.76 -7.76 6.32
N PHE A 165 5.97 -6.88 7.28
CA PHE A 165 5.99 -5.42 7.13
C PHE A 165 7.13 -4.88 6.24
N GLY A 166 7.70 -5.67 5.37
CA GLY A 166 8.88 -5.30 4.59
C GLY A 166 10.18 -5.18 5.41
N TYR A 167 10.07 -5.10 6.74
CA TYR A 167 11.21 -5.07 7.66
C TYR A 167 11.58 -6.45 8.20
N LEU A 168 10.67 -7.41 8.14
CA LEU A 168 10.98 -8.80 8.45
C LEU A 168 11.21 -9.53 7.12
N PRO A 169 12.33 -10.25 6.99
CA PRO A 169 12.57 -11.08 5.82
C PRO A 169 11.46 -12.12 5.68
N ASP A 170 11.08 -12.44 4.45
CA ASP A 170 10.15 -13.53 4.20
C ASP A 170 10.72 -14.81 4.80
N LEU A 171 9.89 -15.53 5.55
CA LEU A 171 10.28 -16.84 6.05
C LEU A 171 10.50 -17.76 4.85
N MET A 172 11.76 -18.15 4.65
CA MET A 172 12.12 -19.15 3.63
C MET A 172 11.67 -20.53 4.12
N GLU A 173 10.38 -20.85 3.94
CA GLU A 173 9.78 -22.11 4.42
C GLU A 173 10.57 -23.36 4.01
N ALA A 174 11.21 -23.31 2.85
CA ALA A 174 12.03 -24.41 2.34
C ALA A 174 13.26 -24.71 3.22
N VAL A 175 13.73 -23.73 4.01
CA VAL A 175 14.89 -23.87 4.90
C VAL A 175 14.48 -24.32 6.30
N ILE A 176 13.20 -24.19 6.66
CA ILE A 176 12.69 -24.58 7.96
C ILE A 176 12.37 -26.06 7.94
N PRO A 177 12.93 -26.87 8.88
CA PRO A 177 12.58 -28.27 9.01
C PRO A 177 11.07 -28.47 9.09
N GLU A 178 10.55 -29.48 8.39
CA GLU A 178 9.09 -29.69 8.31
C GLU A 178 8.44 -29.82 9.68
N ALA A 179 9.09 -30.50 10.62
CA ALA A 179 8.62 -30.67 12.01
C ALA A 179 8.56 -29.35 12.81
N ALA A 180 9.31 -28.32 12.42
CA ALA A 180 9.37 -27.01 13.08
C ALA A 180 8.52 -25.94 12.38
N ARG A 181 8.10 -26.19 11.13
CA ARG A 181 7.51 -25.19 10.25
C ARG A 181 6.27 -24.51 10.84
N GLU A 182 5.33 -25.29 11.34
CA GLU A 182 4.09 -24.75 11.90
C GLU A 182 4.35 -23.93 13.16
N ARG A 183 5.28 -24.35 14.02
CA ARG A 183 5.64 -23.63 15.23
C ARG A 183 6.29 -22.28 14.94
N VAL A 184 7.24 -22.26 14.01
CA VAL A 184 7.91 -21.03 13.57
C VAL A 184 6.92 -20.08 12.92
N LYS A 185 6.06 -20.59 12.04
CA LYS A 185 4.99 -19.77 11.40
C LYS A 185 4.06 -19.17 12.43
N ALA A 186 3.58 -19.95 13.39
CA ALA A 186 2.68 -19.47 14.42
C ALA A 186 3.34 -18.39 15.31
N ALA A 187 4.61 -18.56 15.68
CA ALA A 187 5.36 -17.59 16.46
C ALA A 187 5.51 -16.25 15.71
N VAL A 188 5.88 -16.28 14.45
CA VAL A 188 6.02 -15.08 13.62
C VAL A 188 4.65 -14.42 13.35
N ALA A 189 3.60 -15.23 13.11
CA ALA A 189 2.25 -14.70 12.92
C ALA A 189 1.75 -13.94 14.15
N LYS A 190 2.04 -14.41 15.39
CA LYS A 190 1.69 -13.70 16.62
C LYS A 190 2.31 -12.30 16.67
N VAL A 191 3.58 -12.15 16.31
CA VAL A 191 4.26 -10.84 16.26
C VAL A 191 3.57 -9.91 15.26
N VAL A 192 3.30 -10.42 14.08
CA VAL A 192 2.66 -9.66 13.01
C VAL A 192 1.26 -9.21 13.42
N ASP A 193 0.48 -10.10 14.03
CA ASP A 193 -0.89 -9.80 14.47
C ASP A 193 -0.92 -8.80 15.63
N ALA A 194 0.08 -8.82 16.49
CA ALA A 194 0.20 -7.91 17.61
C ALA A 194 0.70 -6.52 17.21
N ALA A 195 1.47 -6.40 16.14
CA ALA A 195 2.16 -5.17 15.75
C ALA A 195 1.24 -3.96 15.56
N HIS A 196 -0.04 -4.20 15.25
CA HIS A 196 -1.04 -3.12 15.09
C HIS A 196 -1.95 -2.91 16.30
N ARG A 197 -1.88 -3.80 17.30
CA ARG A 197 -2.86 -3.82 18.40
C ARG A 197 -2.24 -3.59 19.77
N GLN A 198 -0.92 -3.74 19.88
CA GLN A 198 -0.26 -3.71 21.18
C GLN A 198 0.73 -2.55 21.31
N SER A 199 1.05 -2.22 22.56
CA SER A 199 2.09 -1.23 22.86
C SER A 199 3.47 -1.71 22.40
N GLY A 200 4.40 -0.78 22.17
CA GLY A 200 5.76 -1.11 21.74
C GLY A 200 6.48 -2.08 22.69
N ILE A 201 6.23 -1.99 24.01
CA ILE A 201 6.81 -2.89 25.02
C ILE A 201 6.32 -4.33 24.83
N ALA A 202 4.99 -4.51 24.69
CA ALA A 202 4.40 -5.83 24.50
C ALA A 202 4.84 -6.44 23.15
N LEU A 203 5.03 -5.61 22.12
CA LEU A 203 5.54 -6.06 20.82
C LEU A 203 6.99 -6.56 20.94
N VAL A 204 7.85 -5.88 21.71
CA VAL A 204 9.24 -6.31 21.96
C VAL A 204 9.27 -7.67 22.65
N ASP A 205 8.40 -7.91 23.62
CA ASP A 205 8.31 -9.21 24.30
C ASP A 205 7.88 -10.32 23.35
N LEU A 206 6.89 -10.07 22.51
CA LEU A 206 6.47 -11.02 21.46
C LEU A 206 7.57 -11.30 20.43
N CYS A 207 8.35 -10.28 20.05
CA CYS A 207 9.51 -10.47 19.18
C CYS A 207 10.57 -11.36 19.84
N ARG A 208 10.82 -11.18 21.15
CA ARG A 208 11.74 -12.01 21.92
C ARG A 208 11.27 -13.47 21.96
N ASP A 209 9.98 -13.68 22.24
CA ASP A 209 9.39 -15.02 22.27
C ASP A 209 9.49 -15.71 20.90
N ALA A 210 9.12 -15.01 19.83
CA ALA A 210 9.23 -15.53 18.47
C ALA A 210 10.68 -15.88 18.11
N LEU A 211 11.64 -15.01 18.45
CA LEU A 211 13.06 -15.26 18.24
C LEU A 211 13.55 -16.48 19.01
N THR A 212 13.09 -16.65 20.24
CA THR A 212 13.41 -17.84 21.06
C THR A 212 12.92 -19.12 20.39
N VAL A 213 11.70 -19.14 19.86
CA VAL A 213 11.17 -20.28 19.10
C VAL A 213 12.02 -20.56 17.88
N VAL A 214 12.31 -19.54 17.06
CA VAL A 214 13.11 -19.71 15.83
C VAL A 214 14.50 -20.25 16.14
N LEU A 215 15.18 -19.70 17.14
CA LEU A 215 16.53 -20.13 17.52
C LEU A 215 16.54 -21.53 18.13
N SER A 216 15.57 -21.87 18.98
CA SER A 216 15.49 -23.22 19.56
C SER A 216 15.26 -24.29 18.49
N GLU A 217 14.32 -24.07 17.56
CA GLU A 217 14.08 -25.01 16.48
C GLU A 217 15.30 -25.12 15.54
N TYR A 218 16.00 -24.01 15.28
CA TYR A 218 17.25 -24.06 14.53
C TYR A 218 18.32 -24.89 15.24
N LEU A 219 18.54 -24.68 16.54
CA LEU A 219 19.55 -25.45 17.30
C LEU A 219 19.20 -26.92 17.37
N ILE A 220 17.93 -27.28 17.55
CA ILE A 220 17.45 -28.67 17.52
C ILE A 220 17.73 -29.29 16.14
N SER A 221 17.51 -28.55 15.06
CA SER A 221 17.81 -29.02 13.70
C SER A 221 19.32 -29.28 13.48
N GLN A 222 20.18 -28.65 14.30
CA GLN A 222 21.63 -28.85 14.31
C GLN A 222 22.06 -29.97 15.30
N GLY A 223 21.12 -30.76 15.81
CA GLY A 223 21.40 -31.89 16.71
C GLY A 223 21.57 -31.52 18.19
N ARG A 224 21.09 -30.33 18.58
CA ARG A 224 21.04 -29.97 20.01
C ARG A 224 19.84 -30.64 20.70
N PRO A 225 19.89 -30.81 22.04
CA PRO A 225 18.81 -31.45 22.77
C PRO A 225 17.46 -30.76 22.63
N ASP A 226 16.39 -31.52 22.67
CA ASP A 226 14.99 -31.02 22.57
C ASP A 226 14.53 -30.20 23.79
N ASP A 227 15.30 -30.23 24.90
CA ASP A 227 15.05 -29.45 26.12
C ASP A 227 15.17 -27.92 25.91
N LEU A 228 15.72 -27.52 24.76
CA LEU A 228 15.75 -26.11 24.34
C LEU A 228 14.36 -25.56 23.94
N ARG A 229 13.38 -26.43 23.74
CA ARG A 229 12.00 -25.97 23.55
C ARG A 229 11.51 -25.38 24.87
N ALA A 230 11.20 -24.08 24.84
CA ALA A 230 10.61 -23.44 26.01
C ALA A 230 9.38 -24.25 26.45
N LYS A 231 9.31 -24.58 27.73
CA LYS A 231 8.10 -25.15 28.29
C LYS A 231 7.01 -24.10 28.23
N GLU A 232 5.94 -24.39 27.48
CA GLU A 232 4.71 -23.61 27.46
C GLU A 232 4.07 -23.50 28.82
#